data_707324c542c55974befb58c14a2c3947
#
_entry.id   707324c542c55974befb58c14a2c3947
#
_cell.length_a   1.000
_cell.length_b   1.000
_cell.length_c   1.000
_cell.angle_alpha   90.00
_cell.angle_beta   90.00
_cell.angle_gamma   90.00
#
_symmetry.space_group_name_H-M   'P 1'
#
loop_
_entity.id
_entity.type
_entity.pdbx_description
1 polymer ?
#
loop_
_entity_poly.entity_id
_entity_poly.type
_entity_poly.pdbx_seq_one_letter_code
_entity_poly.pdbx_strand_id
1 'polypeptide(L)'
;MIEIAGIGLHTGQKTTLRLHPEPGPVRFRVQNTEFRPLSTHVLDTARCTVLGSEGVRLMTVEHLLAALFIRDIWEGLLIEVSGPEIPILDGSAKEWLEALSSFASTPIPPQPLETSLRVEEGRSTVLAQPAQAFSLLVTIAFSHRKIGYQQVECPPTALSELASARTFGFLSELQALRSRGLIQGASLQNALVFGDTEPLNPPRMLQEPVRHKALDFLGDLYLAGVPYCGRFVVHRGSHRLHVDLAKLLQPPLT
;
A
#
# COMPACT_ATOMS: atom_id res chain seq x y z
N MET A 1 -15.65 -14.40 -10.55
CA MET A 1 -15.98 -13.21 -9.75
C MET A 1 -15.84 -13.56 -8.28
N ILE A 2 -15.13 -12.72 -7.51
CA ILE A 2 -14.98 -12.84 -6.06
C ILE A 2 -15.54 -11.57 -5.45
N GLU A 3 -16.30 -11.70 -4.37
CA GLU A 3 -16.85 -10.58 -3.62
C GLU A 3 -16.24 -10.53 -2.22
N ILE A 4 -15.77 -9.34 -1.80
CA ILE A 4 -15.18 -9.08 -0.50
C ILE A 4 -15.85 -7.85 0.08
N ALA A 5 -16.38 -7.95 1.30
CA ALA A 5 -17.01 -6.84 2.00
C ALA A 5 -16.32 -6.58 3.35
N GLY A 6 -16.24 -5.31 3.70
CA GLY A 6 -15.67 -4.88 4.98
C GLY A 6 -15.95 -3.41 5.24
N ILE A 7 -15.26 -2.85 6.21
CA ILE A 7 -15.35 -1.43 6.57
C ILE A 7 -14.07 -0.70 6.23
N GLY A 8 -14.17 0.57 5.82
CA GLY A 8 -13.03 1.45 5.63
C GLY A 8 -12.38 1.82 6.96
N LEU A 9 -11.04 1.89 6.99
CA LEU A 9 -10.29 2.29 8.18
C LEU A 9 -10.64 3.71 8.63
N HIS A 10 -10.66 4.64 7.68
CA HIS A 10 -10.87 6.06 7.95
C HIS A 10 -12.34 6.44 8.01
N THR A 11 -13.11 6.00 7.03
CA THR A 11 -14.54 6.37 6.92
C THR A 11 -15.46 5.58 7.86
N GLY A 12 -15.06 4.35 8.26
CA GLY A 12 -15.92 3.42 8.97
C GLY A 12 -17.12 2.92 8.13
N GLN A 13 -17.19 3.30 6.86
CA GLN A 13 -18.30 2.91 5.97
C GLN A 13 -18.10 1.51 5.45
N LYS A 14 -19.21 0.79 5.27
CA LYS A 14 -19.20 -0.53 4.64
C LYS A 14 -18.96 -0.38 3.14
N THR A 15 -18.02 -1.13 2.62
CA THR A 15 -17.67 -1.21 1.20
C THR A 15 -17.60 -2.66 0.76
N THR A 16 -18.08 -2.91 -0.45
CA THR A 16 -17.96 -4.20 -1.13
C THR A 16 -17.10 -4.03 -2.37
N LEU A 17 -16.12 -4.91 -2.53
CA LEU A 17 -15.35 -5.06 -3.75
C LEU A 17 -15.80 -6.29 -4.51
N ARG A 18 -15.89 -6.18 -5.85
CA ARG A 18 -16.07 -7.29 -6.76
C ARG A 18 -14.89 -7.37 -7.71
N LEU A 19 -14.22 -8.51 -7.70
CA LEU A 19 -13.07 -8.78 -8.55
C LEU A 19 -13.54 -9.54 -9.78
N HIS A 20 -13.43 -8.94 -10.97
CA HIS A 20 -13.84 -9.51 -12.24
C HIS A 20 -12.62 -9.81 -13.10
N PRO A 21 -12.44 -11.08 -13.56
CA PRO A 21 -11.49 -11.35 -14.63
C PRO A 21 -11.92 -10.57 -15.89
N GLU A 22 -11.10 -9.64 -16.33
CA GLU A 22 -11.39 -8.79 -17.49
C GLU A 22 -10.11 -8.41 -18.22
N PRO A 23 -9.98 -8.62 -19.55
CA PRO A 23 -8.76 -8.31 -20.29
C PRO A 23 -8.34 -6.83 -20.18
N GLY A 24 -7.04 -6.59 -20.31
CA GLY A 24 -6.43 -5.27 -20.23
C GLY A 24 -5.81 -4.96 -18.87
N PRO A 25 -5.27 -3.75 -18.69
CA PRO A 25 -4.60 -3.37 -17.45
C PRO A 25 -5.55 -3.41 -16.26
N VAL A 26 -5.01 -3.59 -15.06
CA VAL A 26 -5.82 -3.52 -13.81
C VAL A 26 -6.50 -2.15 -13.73
N ARG A 27 -7.80 -2.15 -13.42
CA ARG A 27 -8.63 -0.95 -13.30
C ARG A 27 -9.51 -1.00 -12.07
N PHE A 28 -9.75 0.15 -11.49
CA PHE A 28 -10.83 0.37 -10.55
C PHE A 28 -12.07 0.89 -11.30
N ARG A 29 -13.25 0.40 -10.90
CA ARG A 29 -14.56 0.99 -11.24
C ARG A 29 -15.24 1.43 -9.95
N VAL A 30 -15.42 2.73 -9.80
CA VAL A 30 -16.13 3.32 -8.66
C VAL A 30 -17.33 4.09 -9.23
N GLN A 31 -18.54 3.71 -8.85
CA GLN A 31 -19.75 4.20 -9.52
C GLN A 31 -19.69 3.91 -11.05
N ASN A 32 -19.67 4.96 -11.88
CA ASN A 32 -19.58 4.86 -13.34
C ASN A 32 -18.22 5.26 -13.90
N THR A 33 -17.23 5.55 -13.04
CA THR A 33 -15.89 6.01 -13.44
C THR A 33 -14.89 4.87 -13.34
N GLU A 34 -14.19 4.60 -14.43
CA GLU A 34 -13.06 3.67 -14.46
C GLU A 34 -11.74 4.44 -14.55
N PHE A 35 -10.76 3.97 -13.78
CA PHE A 35 -9.41 4.50 -13.85
C PHE A 35 -8.37 3.45 -13.46
N ARG A 36 -7.16 3.60 -13.99
CA ARG A 36 -6.03 2.75 -13.64
C ARG A 36 -5.40 3.21 -12.32
N PRO A 37 -4.87 2.28 -11.50
CA PRO A 37 -4.07 2.65 -10.33
C PRO A 37 -2.69 3.21 -10.78
N LEU A 38 -2.67 4.47 -11.15
CA LEU A 38 -1.47 5.18 -11.59
C LEU A 38 -1.19 6.38 -10.69
N SER A 39 0.09 6.77 -10.59
CA SER A 39 0.51 7.92 -9.79
C SER A 39 -0.12 9.24 -10.24
N THR A 40 -0.55 9.34 -11.51
CA THR A 40 -1.31 10.49 -12.05
C THR A 40 -2.73 10.60 -11.50
N HIS A 41 -3.30 9.53 -10.96
CA HIS A 41 -4.62 9.52 -10.32
C HIS A 41 -4.56 9.73 -8.80
N VAL A 42 -3.37 9.96 -8.22
CA VAL A 42 -3.25 10.22 -6.78
C VAL A 42 -3.76 11.61 -6.45
N LEU A 43 -4.74 11.68 -5.56
CA LEU A 43 -5.36 12.93 -5.10
C LEU A 43 -4.83 13.38 -3.74
N ASP A 44 -4.46 12.45 -2.86
CA ASP A 44 -3.98 12.70 -1.50
C ASP A 44 -3.12 11.55 -1.01
N THR A 45 -2.22 11.84 -0.08
CA THR A 45 -1.31 10.87 0.56
C THR A 45 -1.25 11.05 2.08
N ALA A 46 -2.17 11.81 2.65
CA ALA A 46 -2.22 12.05 4.09
C ALA A 46 -2.84 10.85 4.81
N ARG A 47 -2.01 10.04 5.47
CA ARG A 47 -2.37 8.85 6.26
C ARG A 47 -2.77 7.61 5.44
N CYS A 48 -3.10 7.73 4.19
CA CYS A 48 -3.34 6.65 3.24
C CYS A 48 -3.14 7.18 1.82
N THR A 49 -3.04 6.30 0.86
CA THR A 49 -3.04 6.69 -0.56
C THR A 49 -4.47 6.77 -1.08
N VAL A 50 -4.83 7.93 -1.63
CA VAL A 50 -6.15 8.22 -2.21
C VAL A 50 -6.02 8.37 -3.71
N LEU A 51 -6.72 7.53 -4.44
CA LEU A 51 -6.85 7.64 -5.90
C LEU A 51 -8.18 8.30 -6.30
N GLY A 52 -8.24 8.79 -7.51
CA GLY A 52 -9.50 9.26 -8.07
C GLY A 52 -9.40 9.81 -9.48
N SER A 53 -10.56 9.98 -10.09
CA SER A 53 -10.77 10.54 -11.43
C SER A 53 -12.19 11.07 -11.52
N GLU A 54 -12.42 12.13 -12.29
CA GLU A 54 -13.75 12.66 -12.60
C GLU A 54 -14.66 12.90 -11.38
N GLY A 55 -14.09 13.39 -10.28
CA GLY A 55 -14.84 13.68 -9.05
C GLY A 55 -15.02 12.49 -8.11
N VAL A 56 -14.62 11.29 -8.50
CA VAL A 56 -14.62 10.10 -7.65
C VAL A 56 -13.35 10.06 -6.81
N ARG A 57 -13.45 9.57 -5.57
CA ARG A 57 -12.32 9.34 -4.64
C ARG A 57 -12.39 7.93 -4.08
N LEU A 58 -11.23 7.27 -4.01
CA LEU A 58 -11.07 5.94 -3.43
C LEU A 58 -9.88 5.95 -2.47
N MET A 59 -10.13 5.75 -1.18
CA MET A 59 -9.14 5.83 -0.11
C MET A 59 -8.54 4.46 0.22
N THR A 60 -7.37 4.47 0.86
CA THR A 60 -6.71 3.30 1.48
C THR A 60 -6.45 2.16 0.47
N VAL A 61 -5.92 2.53 -0.70
CA VAL A 61 -5.69 1.57 -1.80
C VAL A 61 -4.40 0.76 -1.63
N GLU A 62 -3.45 1.22 -0.83
CA GLU A 62 -2.09 0.73 -0.72
C GLU A 62 -1.98 -0.76 -0.37
N HIS A 63 -2.83 -1.29 0.53
CA HIS A 63 -2.76 -2.70 0.93
C HIS A 63 -3.21 -3.65 -0.19
N LEU A 64 -4.27 -3.29 -0.90
CA LEU A 64 -4.72 -4.04 -2.08
C LEU A 64 -3.70 -3.96 -3.22
N LEU A 65 -3.13 -2.77 -3.47
CA LEU A 65 -2.08 -2.59 -4.48
C LEU A 65 -0.81 -3.37 -4.12
N ALA A 66 -0.44 -3.45 -2.83
CA ALA A 66 0.66 -4.28 -2.38
C ALA A 66 0.40 -5.77 -2.64
N ALA A 67 -0.84 -6.24 -2.45
CA ALA A 67 -1.21 -7.62 -2.77
C ALA A 67 -1.13 -7.88 -4.29
N LEU A 68 -1.57 -6.94 -5.12
CA LEU A 68 -1.42 -7.03 -6.58
C LEU A 68 0.07 -7.06 -6.99
N PHE A 69 0.91 -6.22 -6.38
CA PHE A 69 2.36 -6.22 -6.60
C PHE A 69 2.98 -7.59 -6.25
N ILE A 70 2.69 -8.12 -5.06
CA ILE A 70 3.23 -9.41 -4.58
C ILE A 70 2.75 -10.58 -5.46
N ARG A 71 1.52 -10.52 -5.99
CA ARG A 71 0.94 -11.54 -6.88
C ARG A 71 1.36 -11.37 -8.33
N ASP A 72 2.09 -10.31 -8.65
CA ASP A 72 2.48 -9.94 -10.02
C ASP A 72 1.26 -9.86 -10.97
N ILE A 73 0.19 -9.21 -10.49
CA ILE A 73 -1.04 -8.98 -11.25
C ILE A 73 -1.05 -7.54 -11.72
N TRP A 74 -0.74 -7.31 -12.99
CA TRP A 74 -0.71 -5.99 -13.64
C TRP A 74 -1.82 -5.84 -14.68
N GLU A 75 -2.39 -6.96 -15.14
CA GLU A 75 -3.42 -7.04 -16.15
C GLU A 75 -4.48 -8.08 -15.76
N GLY A 76 -5.58 -8.11 -16.52
CA GLY A 76 -6.60 -9.14 -16.42
C GLY A 76 -7.59 -8.96 -15.29
N LEU A 77 -7.68 -7.78 -14.65
CA LEU A 77 -8.53 -7.57 -13.48
C LEU A 77 -9.24 -6.22 -13.50
N LEU A 78 -10.57 -6.25 -13.38
CA LEU A 78 -11.40 -5.12 -13.03
C LEU A 78 -11.84 -5.23 -11.56
N ILE A 79 -11.64 -4.18 -10.78
CA ILE A 79 -12.00 -4.08 -9.37
C ILE A 79 -13.14 -3.07 -9.22
N GLU A 80 -14.38 -3.59 -9.10
CA GLU A 80 -15.54 -2.74 -8.84
C GLU A 80 -15.68 -2.47 -7.34
N VAL A 81 -15.84 -1.20 -6.97
CA VAL A 81 -15.88 -0.75 -5.57
C VAL A 81 -17.17 0.04 -5.30
N SER A 82 -17.94 -0.39 -4.30
CA SER A 82 -19.23 0.23 -3.97
C SER A 82 -19.14 1.45 -3.05
N GLY A 83 -18.02 1.68 -2.40
CA GLY A 83 -17.85 2.72 -1.38
C GLY A 83 -16.63 3.62 -1.61
N PRO A 84 -16.41 4.61 -0.72
CA PRO A 84 -15.35 5.61 -0.89
C PRO A 84 -13.96 5.13 -0.45
N GLU A 85 -13.87 3.95 0.18
CA GLU A 85 -12.65 3.44 0.78
C GLU A 85 -12.52 1.93 0.61
N ILE A 86 -11.33 1.44 0.28
CA ILE A 86 -11.03 0.00 0.28
C ILE A 86 -11.18 -0.54 1.71
N PRO A 87 -11.86 -1.67 1.95
CA PRO A 87 -11.97 -2.27 3.27
C PRO A 87 -10.62 -2.53 3.89
N ILE A 88 -10.48 -2.19 5.17
CA ILE A 88 -9.22 -2.41 5.89
C ILE A 88 -8.99 -3.90 6.22
N LEU A 89 -10.06 -4.69 6.26
CA LEU A 89 -10.05 -6.10 6.65
C LEU A 89 -9.33 -6.30 7.99
N ASP A 90 -8.30 -7.13 8.03
CA ASP A 90 -7.49 -7.36 9.23
C ASP A 90 -6.35 -6.35 9.43
N GLY A 91 -6.28 -5.30 8.60
CA GLY A 91 -5.26 -4.25 8.66
C GLY A 91 -3.98 -4.56 7.89
N SER A 92 -3.92 -5.70 7.21
CA SER A 92 -2.78 -6.16 6.43
C SER A 92 -3.17 -6.41 4.96
N ALA A 93 -2.27 -6.97 4.16
CA ALA A 93 -2.59 -7.41 2.79
C ALA A 93 -2.90 -8.91 2.69
N LYS A 94 -2.95 -9.64 3.80
CA LYS A 94 -3.08 -11.11 3.80
C LYS A 94 -4.36 -11.59 3.12
N GLU A 95 -5.52 -11.05 3.55
CA GLU A 95 -6.81 -11.46 2.98
C GLU A 95 -6.93 -11.04 1.50
N TRP A 96 -6.27 -9.94 1.10
CA TRP A 96 -6.16 -9.55 -0.31
C TRP A 96 -5.37 -10.55 -1.14
N LEU A 97 -4.22 -11.05 -0.61
CA LEU A 97 -3.44 -12.10 -1.28
C LEU A 97 -4.25 -13.40 -1.42
N GLU A 98 -5.00 -13.77 -0.40
CA GLU A 98 -5.88 -14.96 -0.41
C GLU A 98 -6.97 -14.79 -1.49
N ALA A 99 -7.64 -13.66 -1.53
CA ALA A 99 -8.66 -13.36 -2.54
C ALA A 99 -8.11 -13.37 -3.98
N LEU A 100 -6.91 -12.83 -4.16
CA LEU A 100 -6.27 -12.79 -5.47
C LEU A 100 -5.64 -14.12 -5.91
N SER A 101 -5.63 -15.15 -5.05
CA SER A 101 -4.99 -16.44 -5.34
C SER A 101 -5.58 -17.19 -6.53
N SER A 102 -6.86 -16.96 -6.84
CA SER A 102 -7.57 -17.59 -7.97
C SER A 102 -7.39 -16.84 -9.30
N PHE A 103 -6.80 -15.65 -9.29
CA PHE A 103 -6.49 -14.90 -10.50
C PHE A 103 -5.11 -15.31 -11.00
N ALA A 104 -5.05 -15.68 -12.30
CA ALA A 104 -3.78 -15.91 -12.96
C ALA A 104 -3.07 -14.56 -13.13
N SER A 105 -1.78 -14.52 -12.79
CA SER A 105 -0.95 -13.41 -13.19
C SER A 105 -0.61 -13.53 -14.66
N THR A 106 -0.62 -12.42 -15.39
CA THR A 106 0.06 -12.31 -16.67
C THR A 106 1.34 -11.51 -16.41
N PRO A 107 2.49 -12.18 -16.26
CA PRO A 107 3.73 -11.48 -15.94
C PRO A 107 4.07 -10.44 -17.02
N ILE A 108 4.28 -9.22 -16.59
CA ILE A 108 4.84 -8.15 -17.43
C ILE A 108 6.34 -8.12 -17.15
N PRO A 109 7.21 -8.14 -18.19
CA PRO A 109 8.64 -8.01 -17.97
C PRO A 109 8.97 -6.73 -17.18
N PRO A 110 9.71 -6.82 -16.06
CA PRO A 110 10.04 -5.64 -15.28
C PRO A 110 10.96 -4.71 -16.08
N GLN A 111 10.69 -3.42 -15.99
CA GLN A 111 11.52 -2.40 -16.61
C GLN A 111 12.83 -2.23 -15.83
N PRO A 112 13.99 -2.16 -16.49
CA PRO A 112 15.25 -1.85 -15.83
C PRO A 112 15.29 -0.37 -15.42
N LEU A 113 15.87 -0.08 -14.26
CA LEU A 113 16.26 1.27 -13.91
C LEU A 113 17.58 1.60 -14.61
N GLU A 114 17.58 2.62 -15.47
CA GLU A 114 18.79 3.06 -16.19
C GLU A 114 19.66 3.98 -15.33
N THR A 115 19.04 4.79 -14.48
CA THR A 115 19.70 5.77 -13.61
C THR A 115 19.16 5.70 -12.19
N SER A 116 19.95 6.20 -11.25
CA SER A 116 19.47 6.34 -9.87
C SER A 116 18.51 7.51 -9.74
N LEU A 117 17.37 7.26 -9.08
CA LEU A 117 16.38 8.26 -8.76
C LEU A 117 16.35 8.48 -7.24
N ARG A 118 16.13 9.72 -6.82
CA ARG A 118 16.05 10.10 -5.42
C ARG A 118 14.93 11.09 -5.20
N VAL A 119 14.11 10.84 -4.21
CA VAL A 119 13.14 11.77 -3.65
C VAL A 119 13.38 11.92 -2.15
N GLU A 120 13.23 13.13 -1.62
CA GLU A 120 13.52 13.39 -0.22
C GLU A 120 12.66 14.51 0.37
N GLU A 121 12.42 14.45 1.66
CA GLU A 121 11.78 15.48 2.46
C GLU A 121 12.34 15.47 3.89
N GLY A 122 13.02 16.55 4.27
CA GLY A 122 13.66 16.66 5.58
C GLY A 122 14.65 15.52 5.83
N ARG A 123 14.33 14.61 6.76
CA ARG A 123 15.17 13.44 7.08
C ARG A 123 14.69 12.15 6.39
N SER A 124 13.73 12.23 5.53
CA SER A 124 13.15 11.10 4.83
C SER A 124 13.68 11.02 3.42
N THR A 125 14.00 9.82 2.96
CA THR A 125 14.58 9.62 1.63
C THR A 125 14.07 8.31 1.03
N VAL A 126 13.77 8.33 -0.26
CA VAL A 126 13.53 7.13 -1.06
C VAL A 126 14.46 7.16 -2.26
N LEU A 127 15.22 6.07 -2.43
CA LEU A 127 16.16 5.87 -3.52
C LEU A 127 15.72 4.68 -4.36
N ALA A 128 15.84 4.80 -5.67
CA ALA A 128 15.78 3.70 -6.61
C ALA A 128 17.10 3.67 -7.40
N GLN A 129 17.77 2.54 -7.43
CA GLN A 129 19.09 2.37 -8.02
C GLN A 129 19.09 1.22 -9.03
N PRO A 130 19.82 1.32 -10.14
CA PRO A 130 19.99 0.21 -11.08
C PRO A 130 20.44 -1.07 -10.38
N ALA A 131 19.75 -2.18 -10.64
CA ALA A 131 20.12 -3.52 -10.23
C ALA A 131 19.47 -4.56 -11.16
N GLN A 132 20.04 -5.76 -11.24
CA GLN A 132 19.53 -6.82 -12.12
C GLN A 132 18.21 -7.43 -11.60
N ALA A 133 17.94 -7.32 -10.31
CA ALA A 133 16.73 -7.85 -9.68
C ALA A 133 16.14 -6.81 -8.74
N PHE A 134 14.84 -6.96 -8.45
CA PHE A 134 14.17 -6.17 -7.41
C PHE A 134 14.79 -6.50 -6.04
N SER A 135 15.04 -5.48 -5.24
CA SER A 135 15.32 -5.61 -3.79
C SER A 135 14.85 -4.37 -3.05
N LEU A 136 14.41 -4.54 -1.83
CA LEU A 136 13.85 -3.47 -1.01
C LEU A 136 14.49 -3.46 0.38
N LEU A 137 15.05 -2.32 0.77
CA LEU A 137 15.54 -2.05 2.12
C LEU A 137 14.70 -0.92 2.72
N VAL A 138 14.02 -1.17 3.82
CA VAL A 138 13.22 -0.15 4.52
C VAL A 138 13.73 0.08 5.92
N THR A 139 13.86 1.34 6.30
CA THR A 139 14.17 1.75 7.67
C THR A 139 13.14 2.74 8.19
N ILE A 140 12.76 2.59 9.45
CA ILE A 140 11.89 3.51 10.18
C ILE A 140 12.57 3.98 11.45
N ALA A 141 12.19 5.15 11.94
CA ALA A 141 12.63 5.67 13.23
C ALA A 141 11.48 6.43 13.89
N PHE A 142 10.97 5.89 14.98
CA PHE A 142 9.93 6.48 15.81
C PHE A 142 10.45 6.76 17.21
N SER A 143 9.90 7.78 17.88
CA SER A 143 10.25 8.10 19.27
C SER A 143 9.72 7.06 20.27
N HIS A 144 8.71 6.28 19.89
CA HIS A 144 8.15 5.25 20.75
C HIS A 144 9.16 4.11 20.99
N ARG A 145 9.49 3.81 22.26
CA ARG A 145 10.59 2.93 22.66
C ARG A 145 10.45 1.48 22.14
N LYS A 146 9.22 0.98 21.90
CA LYS A 146 8.97 -0.36 21.37
C LYS A 146 9.08 -0.44 19.85
N ILE A 147 9.15 0.71 19.17
CA ILE A 147 9.43 0.78 17.75
C ILE A 147 10.88 1.19 17.54
N GLY A 148 11.27 2.37 18.02
CA GLY A 148 12.63 2.89 17.88
C GLY A 148 13.09 2.94 16.43
N TYR A 149 14.32 2.49 16.21
CA TYR A 149 14.87 2.25 14.87
C TYR A 149 14.68 0.79 14.49
N GLN A 150 14.06 0.56 13.35
CA GLN A 150 13.88 -0.77 12.78
C GLN A 150 14.28 -0.77 11.31
N GLN A 151 14.77 -1.91 10.84
CA GLN A 151 15.17 -2.13 9.45
C GLN A 151 14.73 -3.50 8.98
N VAL A 152 14.28 -3.58 7.73
CA VAL A 152 13.99 -4.86 7.05
C VAL A 152 14.55 -4.81 5.64
N GLU A 153 15.18 -5.91 5.23
CA GLU A 153 15.57 -6.14 3.84
C GLU A 153 14.67 -7.24 3.26
N CYS A 154 14.09 -6.96 2.10
CA CYS A 154 13.11 -7.81 1.45
C CYS A 154 13.60 -8.18 0.05
N PRO A 155 14.21 -9.37 -0.14
CA PRO A 155 14.45 -9.92 -1.45
C PRO A 155 13.12 -10.32 -2.12
N PRO A 156 13.07 -10.53 -3.45
CA PRO A 156 11.85 -10.89 -4.16
C PRO A 156 11.12 -12.10 -3.56
N THR A 157 11.89 -13.07 -3.08
CA THR A 157 11.37 -14.32 -2.48
C THR A 157 10.70 -14.14 -1.12
N ALA A 158 10.92 -13.02 -0.44
CA ALA A 158 10.38 -12.74 0.89
C ALA A 158 9.25 -11.70 0.89
N LEU A 159 8.82 -11.19 -0.26
CA LEU A 159 7.78 -10.14 -0.31
C LEU A 159 6.44 -10.61 0.26
N SER A 160 6.08 -11.88 0.07
CA SER A 160 4.85 -12.44 0.62
C SER A 160 4.83 -12.49 2.16
N GLU A 161 5.99 -12.51 2.81
CA GLU A 161 6.08 -12.47 4.27
C GLU A 161 5.60 -11.12 4.85
N LEU A 162 5.65 -10.05 4.06
CA LEU A 162 5.17 -8.72 4.45
C LEU A 162 3.65 -8.67 4.57
N ALA A 163 2.95 -9.55 3.86
CA ALA A 163 1.50 -9.47 3.69
C ALA A 163 0.72 -9.51 5.01
N SER A 164 1.24 -10.16 6.05
CA SER A 164 0.56 -10.27 7.35
C SER A 164 0.86 -9.11 8.30
N ALA A 165 1.72 -8.15 7.91
CA ALA A 165 2.04 -6.98 8.73
C ALA A 165 0.87 -5.99 8.71
N ARG A 166 0.28 -5.71 9.88
CA ARG A 166 -0.84 -4.78 10.02
C ARG A 166 -0.39 -3.33 10.02
N THR A 167 -1.30 -2.47 9.59
CA THR A 167 -1.20 -1.03 9.87
C THR A 167 -1.08 -0.80 11.39
N PHE A 168 -0.44 0.30 11.77
CA PHE A 168 -0.22 0.61 13.18
C PHE A 168 -0.47 2.09 13.48
N GLY A 169 -0.76 2.38 14.73
CA GLY A 169 -1.00 3.73 15.20
C GLY A 169 -0.74 3.89 16.68
N PHE A 170 -0.91 5.12 17.18
CA PHE A 170 -0.66 5.48 18.55
C PHE A 170 -1.98 5.89 19.23
N LEU A 171 -2.20 5.36 20.44
CA LEU A 171 -3.38 5.70 21.25
C LEU A 171 -3.48 7.20 21.49
N SER A 172 -2.35 7.88 21.69
CA SER A 172 -2.28 9.33 21.89
C SER A 172 -2.81 10.15 20.72
N GLU A 173 -2.83 9.59 19.48
CA GLU A 173 -3.36 10.28 18.30
C GLU A 173 -4.87 10.01 18.07
N LEU A 174 -5.45 9.03 18.78
CA LEU A 174 -6.79 8.51 18.52
C LEU A 174 -7.87 9.61 18.52
N GLN A 175 -7.90 10.43 19.59
CA GLN A 175 -8.92 11.48 19.74
C GLN A 175 -8.80 12.55 18.64
N ALA A 176 -7.58 12.99 18.36
CA ALA A 176 -7.31 13.99 17.32
C ALA A 176 -7.65 13.50 15.92
N LEU A 177 -7.41 12.21 15.62
CA LEU A 177 -7.76 11.62 14.33
C LEU A 177 -9.28 11.44 14.20
N ARG A 178 -9.95 10.93 15.23
CA ARG A 178 -11.41 10.77 15.23
C ARG A 178 -12.16 12.09 15.10
N SER A 179 -11.72 13.15 15.76
CA SER A 179 -12.34 14.47 15.63
C SER A 179 -12.21 15.07 14.21
N ARG A 180 -11.24 14.60 13.44
CA ARG A 180 -11.06 14.94 12.03
C ARG A 180 -11.80 13.99 11.06
N GLY A 181 -12.63 13.08 11.57
CA GLY A 181 -13.36 12.09 10.76
C GLY A 181 -12.50 10.95 10.24
N LEU A 182 -11.28 10.77 10.78
CA LEU A 182 -10.39 9.68 10.41
C LEU A 182 -10.50 8.50 11.39
N ILE A 183 -10.03 7.33 10.97
CA ILE A 183 -9.95 6.09 11.76
C ILE A 183 -11.27 5.66 12.43
N GLN A 184 -12.42 5.97 11.80
CA GLN A 184 -13.74 5.65 12.34
C GLN A 184 -13.98 4.12 12.40
N GLY A 185 -13.35 3.35 11.51
CA GLY A 185 -13.40 1.88 11.48
C GLY A 185 -12.22 1.19 12.17
N ALA A 186 -11.30 1.94 12.79
CA ALA A 186 -10.12 1.36 13.44
C ALA A 186 -10.47 0.62 14.73
N SER A 187 -9.84 -0.54 14.91
CA SER A 187 -10.00 -1.43 16.06
C SER A 187 -8.70 -2.18 16.37
N LEU A 188 -8.62 -2.85 17.52
CA LEU A 188 -7.49 -3.73 17.86
C LEU A 188 -7.41 -4.99 16.97
N GLN A 189 -8.47 -5.33 16.24
CA GLN A 189 -8.49 -6.43 15.29
C GLN A 189 -7.79 -6.09 13.98
N ASN A 190 -7.86 -4.82 13.53
CA ASN A 190 -7.35 -4.37 12.24
C ASN A 190 -6.17 -3.38 12.33
N ALA A 191 -5.61 -3.14 13.49
CA ALA A 191 -4.42 -2.30 13.68
C ALA A 191 -3.58 -2.78 14.87
N LEU A 192 -2.26 -2.63 14.76
CA LEU A 192 -1.36 -2.72 15.91
C LEU A 192 -1.31 -1.35 16.59
N VAL A 193 -1.84 -1.25 17.80
CA VAL A 193 -1.98 0.02 18.52
C VAL A 193 -0.94 0.12 19.64
N PHE A 194 -0.17 1.19 19.63
CA PHE A 194 0.82 1.50 20.67
C PHE A 194 0.23 2.46 21.71
N GLY A 195 0.25 2.05 22.98
CA GLY A 195 0.05 2.93 24.12
C GLY A 195 1.30 3.77 24.38
N ASP A 196 1.42 4.37 25.57
CA ASP A 196 2.58 5.22 25.89
C ASP A 196 3.88 4.40 26.01
N THR A 197 3.81 3.18 26.48
CA THR A 197 5.00 2.35 26.76
C THR A 197 4.97 1.00 26.05
N GLU A 198 3.81 0.40 25.90
CA GLU A 198 3.62 -0.96 25.35
C GLU A 198 2.53 -0.97 24.26
N PRO A 199 2.54 -1.92 23.34
CA PRO A 199 1.41 -2.13 22.46
C PRO A 199 0.19 -2.64 23.25
N LEU A 200 -1.02 -2.21 22.86
CA LEU A 200 -2.29 -2.63 23.47
C LEU A 200 -2.72 -4.03 23.03
N ASN A 201 -2.22 -4.48 21.89
CA ASN A 201 -2.44 -5.81 21.35
C ASN A 201 -1.09 -6.39 20.87
N PRO A 202 -0.93 -7.71 20.90
CA PRO A 202 0.34 -8.32 20.55
C PRO A 202 0.68 -8.12 19.07
N PRO A 203 1.95 -7.86 18.73
CA PRO A 203 2.40 -7.89 17.34
C PRO A 203 2.29 -9.31 16.78
N ARG A 204 1.96 -9.43 15.50
CA ARG A 204 1.87 -10.73 14.79
C ARG A 204 3.24 -11.30 14.44
N MET A 205 4.21 -10.41 14.28
CA MET A 205 5.56 -10.78 13.87
C MET A 205 6.60 -9.82 14.45
N LEU A 206 7.85 -10.26 14.41
CA LEU A 206 8.98 -9.42 14.81
C LEU A 206 9.06 -8.19 13.90
N GLN A 207 9.25 -7.00 14.50
CA GLN A 207 9.38 -5.74 13.76
C GLN A 207 8.18 -5.48 12.79
N GLU A 208 6.96 -5.81 13.21
CA GLU A 208 5.75 -5.61 12.40
C GLU A 208 5.63 -4.17 11.84
N PRO A 209 5.96 -3.08 12.56
CA PRO A 209 5.88 -1.72 12.02
C PRO A 209 6.73 -1.47 10.76
N VAL A 210 7.99 -1.89 10.73
CA VAL A 210 8.83 -1.68 9.54
C VAL A 210 8.40 -2.58 8.38
N ARG A 211 7.91 -3.78 8.66
CA ARG A 211 7.37 -4.69 7.64
C ARG A 211 6.11 -4.13 7.01
N HIS A 212 5.24 -3.51 7.82
CA HIS A 212 4.08 -2.80 7.28
C HIS A 212 4.49 -1.61 6.42
N LYS A 213 5.51 -0.84 6.82
CA LYS A 213 6.03 0.25 5.97
C LYS A 213 6.68 -0.24 4.68
N ALA A 214 7.24 -1.45 4.67
CA ALA A 214 7.67 -2.09 3.44
C ALA A 214 6.47 -2.51 2.56
N LEU A 215 5.39 -3.01 3.16
CA LEU A 215 4.14 -3.33 2.47
C LEU A 215 3.53 -2.07 1.81
N ASP A 216 3.41 -0.97 2.56
CA ASP A 216 2.94 0.33 2.06
C ASP A 216 3.75 0.78 0.84
N PHE A 217 5.08 0.64 0.91
CA PHE A 217 5.96 0.99 -0.21
C PHE A 217 5.66 0.17 -1.47
N LEU A 218 5.42 -1.15 -1.35
CA LEU A 218 5.07 -1.99 -2.51
C LEU A 218 3.75 -1.53 -3.16
N GLY A 219 2.75 -1.20 -2.33
CA GLY A 219 1.47 -0.70 -2.82
C GLY A 219 1.58 0.64 -3.54
N ASP A 220 2.33 1.57 -2.96
CA ASP A 220 2.55 2.88 -3.59
C ASP A 220 3.45 2.78 -4.84
N LEU A 221 4.43 1.85 -4.85
CA LEU A 221 5.27 1.60 -6.02
C LEU A 221 4.47 1.00 -7.19
N TYR A 222 3.42 0.21 -6.92
CA TYR A 222 2.50 -0.31 -7.94
C TYR A 222 1.93 0.82 -8.83
N LEU A 223 1.80 2.04 -8.29
CA LEU A 223 1.30 3.23 -8.99
C LEU A 223 2.23 3.72 -10.12
N ALA A 224 3.43 3.17 -10.25
CA ALA A 224 4.27 3.37 -11.42
C ALA A 224 3.68 2.73 -12.69
N GLY A 225 2.70 1.81 -12.54
CA GLY A 225 1.92 1.22 -13.62
C GLY A 225 2.56 0.02 -14.31
N VAL A 226 3.83 -0.25 -14.01
CA VAL A 226 4.60 -1.42 -14.49
C VAL A 226 5.60 -1.86 -13.41
N PRO A 227 6.01 -3.15 -13.40
CA PRO A 227 7.05 -3.60 -12.48
C PRO A 227 8.43 -3.06 -12.89
N TYR A 228 9.29 -2.85 -11.90
CA TYR A 228 10.68 -2.43 -12.09
C TYR A 228 11.65 -3.41 -11.44
N CYS A 229 12.77 -3.71 -12.10
CA CYS A 229 13.94 -4.27 -11.45
C CYS A 229 14.88 -3.14 -10.99
N GLY A 230 15.39 -3.26 -9.77
CA GLY A 230 16.23 -2.24 -9.16
C GLY A 230 16.34 -2.45 -7.66
N ARG A 231 17.29 -1.74 -7.04
CA ARG A 231 17.41 -1.68 -5.60
C ARG A 231 16.68 -0.44 -5.06
N PHE A 232 15.67 -0.65 -4.24
CA PHE A 232 14.92 0.39 -3.57
C PHE A 232 15.35 0.52 -2.11
N VAL A 233 15.67 1.74 -1.69
CA VAL A 233 16.07 2.03 -0.30
C VAL A 233 15.16 3.13 0.24
N VAL A 234 14.39 2.79 1.27
CA VAL A 234 13.43 3.67 1.92
C VAL A 234 13.91 3.98 3.33
N HIS A 235 14.21 5.24 3.58
CA HIS A 235 14.53 5.73 4.93
C HIS A 235 13.43 6.67 5.41
N ARG A 236 12.67 6.26 6.45
CA ARG A 236 11.56 7.04 7.03
C ARG A 236 10.52 7.47 5.98
N GLY A 237 10.22 6.58 5.02
CA GLY A 237 9.32 6.87 3.91
C GLY A 237 7.90 7.21 4.36
N SER A 238 7.18 7.86 3.45
CA SER A 238 5.76 8.20 3.55
C SER A 238 5.08 7.92 2.22
N HIS A 239 3.75 7.76 2.21
CA HIS A 239 2.99 7.60 0.96
C HIS A 239 3.33 8.70 -0.05
N ARG A 240 3.49 9.95 0.40
CA ARG A 240 3.89 11.06 -0.46
C ARG A 240 5.21 10.77 -1.18
N LEU A 241 6.27 10.43 -0.45
CA LEU A 241 7.58 10.16 -1.07
C LEU A 241 7.56 8.91 -1.97
N HIS A 242 6.80 7.88 -1.58
CA HIS A 242 6.62 6.69 -2.40
C HIS A 242 5.93 7.04 -3.73
N VAL A 243 4.85 7.80 -3.66
CA VAL A 243 4.11 8.27 -4.85
C VAL A 243 4.96 9.23 -5.70
N ASP A 244 5.74 10.11 -5.09
CA ASP A 244 6.65 10.99 -5.84
C ASP A 244 7.72 10.18 -6.59
N LEU A 245 8.25 9.09 -6.01
CA LEU A 245 9.09 8.15 -6.74
C LEU A 245 8.32 7.45 -7.86
N ALA A 246 7.11 6.95 -7.61
CA ALA A 246 6.28 6.29 -8.62
C ALA A 246 5.99 7.19 -9.82
N LYS A 247 5.80 8.50 -9.61
CA LYS A 247 5.67 9.50 -10.70
C LYS A 247 6.91 9.60 -11.57
N LEU A 248 8.11 9.58 -10.95
CA LEU A 248 9.37 9.61 -11.70
C LEU A 248 9.61 8.33 -12.51
N LEU A 249 9.07 7.20 -12.03
CA LEU A 249 9.18 5.89 -12.67
C LEU A 249 8.12 5.68 -13.76
N GLN A 250 6.98 6.35 -13.67
CA GLN A 250 5.86 6.12 -14.58
C GLN A 250 6.26 6.39 -16.03
N PRO A 251 6.13 5.38 -16.94
CA PRO A 251 6.39 5.61 -18.35
C PRO A 251 5.44 6.68 -18.94
N PRO A 252 5.83 7.35 -20.02
CA PRO A 252 4.90 8.21 -20.75
C PRO A 252 3.63 7.44 -21.11
N LEU A 253 2.47 8.04 -20.85
CA LEU A 253 1.19 7.44 -21.27
C LEU A 253 1.14 7.46 -22.81
N THR A 254 1.25 6.29 -23.43
CA THR A 254 1.08 6.10 -24.88
C THR A 254 -0.38 5.93 -25.23
#